data_43bfb6ce375bd4340ed0cb23220665f6
#
_entry.id   43bfb6ce375bd4340ed0cb23220665f6
#
_cell.length_a   1.000
_cell.length_b   1.000
_cell.length_c   1.000
_cell.angle_alpha   90.00
_cell.angle_beta   90.00
_cell.angle_gamma   90.00
#
_symmetry.space_group_name_H-M   'P 1'
#
loop_
_entity.id
_entity.type
_entity.pdbx_description
1 polymer ?
#
loop_
_entity_poly.entity_id
_entity_poly.type
_entity_poly.pdbx_seq_one_letter_code
_entity_poly.pdbx_strand_id
1 'polypeptide(L)'
;MVQGTMSNAGKSIVTAGILRVLKQDGYRVAPFKSQNMALNSYITKDGLEMGRAQVMQAEAAGIEPCVQMNPILLKPTSDVGSQVIVNGVPLKNMPAKEYFKYKKKLIPDILSAYETLDRQYDVIVLEDLAYFAMDFRQDLSKPYQAPYQPSVAHYTDNYVL
;
A
#
# COMPACT_ATOMS: atom_id res chain seq x y z
N MET A 1 5.94 -9.45 3.10
CA MET A 1 4.66 -8.74 3.34
C MET A 1 4.26 -8.90 4.80
N VAL A 2 3.85 -7.82 5.47
CA VAL A 2 3.35 -7.82 6.85
C VAL A 2 1.83 -7.92 6.81
N GLN A 3 1.28 -9.01 7.31
CA GLN A 3 -0.16 -9.27 7.36
C GLN A 3 -0.65 -9.36 8.81
N GLY A 4 -1.94 -9.14 9.01
CA GLY A 4 -2.56 -9.31 10.33
C GLY A 4 -4.03 -9.65 10.19
N THR A 5 -4.53 -10.35 11.19
CA THR A 5 -5.92 -10.85 11.24
C THR A 5 -6.94 -9.76 11.58
N MET A 6 -6.48 -8.58 12.05
CA MET A 6 -7.36 -7.49 12.46
C MET A 6 -6.71 -6.12 12.28
N SER A 7 -7.54 -5.07 12.28
CA SER A 7 -7.07 -3.69 12.38
C SER A 7 -6.44 -3.44 13.75
N ASN A 8 -5.54 -2.47 13.82
CA ASN A 8 -4.82 -2.07 15.04
C ASN A 8 -3.98 -3.19 15.72
N ALA A 9 -3.63 -4.24 14.99
CA ALA A 9 -2.75 -5.31 15.46
C ALA A 9 -1.24 -4.94 15.48
N GLY A 10 -0.90 -3.67 15.28
CA GLY A 10 0.48 -3.19 15.29
C GLY A 10 1.24 -3.36 13.97
N LYS A 11 0.60 -3.78 12.88
CA LYS A 11 1.24 -3.99 11.58
C LYS A 11 2.08 -2.80 11.12
N SER A 12 1.54 -1.59 11.21
CA SER A 12 2.22 -0.39 10.71
C SER A 12 3.52 -0.10 11.47
N ILE A 13 3.56 -0.35 12.78
CA ILE A 13 4.77 -0.20 13.61
C ILE A 13 5.79 -1.30 13.27
N VAL A 14 5.34 -2.54 13.11
CA VAL A 14 6.22 -3.66 12.72
C VAL A 14 6.81 -3.39 11.33
N THR A 15 6.00 -2.93 10.37
CA THR A 15 6.47 -2.53 9.04
C THR A 15 7.53 -1.44 9.12
N ALA A 16 7.31 -0.40 9.94
CA ALA A 16 8.30 0.67 10.15
C ALA A 16 9.60 0.13 10.76
N GLY A 17 9.51 -0.80 11.72
CA GLY A 17 10.67 -1.46 12.31
C GLY A 17 11.47 -2.27 11.30
N ILE A 18 10.80 -3.07 10.45
CA ILE A 18 11.45 -3.85 9.38
C ILE A 18 12.15 -2.91 8.38
N LEU A 19 11.47 -1.84 7.94
CA LEU A 19 12.05 -0.84 7.04
C LEU A 19 13.30 -0.21 7.64
N ARG A 20 13.26 0.11 8.94
CA ARG A 20 14.42 0.70 9.64
C ARG A 20 15.61 -0.26 9.69
N VAL A 21 15.37 -1.54 10.00
CA VAL A 21 16.42 -2.57 10.03
C VAL A 21 17.04 -2.73 8.63
N LEU A 22 16.23 -2.95 7.62
CA LEU A 22 16.70 -3.10 6.24
C LEU A 22 17.46 -1.87 5.75
N LYS A 23 17.02 -0.66 6.15
CA LYS A 23 17.76 0.57 5.87
C LYS A 23 19.13 0.61 6.56
N GLN A 24 19.22 0.14 7.80
CA GLN A 24 20.51 0.06 8.52
C GLN A 24 21.45 -0.97 7.90
N ASP A 25 20.89 -2.03 7.31
CA ASP A 25 21.64 -3.05 6.57
C ASP A 25 22.09 -2.57 5.17
N GLY A 26 21.76 -1.31 4.79
CA GLY A 26 22.21 -0.68 3.57
C GLY A 26 21.31 -0.81 2.36
N TYR A 27 20.11 -1.42 2.50
CA TYR A 27 19.16 -1.52 1.40
C TYR A 27 18.42 -0.20 1.16
N ARG A 28 18.07 0.08 -0.10
CA ARG A 28 17.10 1.10 -0.47
C ARG A 28 15.71 0.49 -0.28
N VAL A 29 14.94 1.00 0.66
CA VAL A 29 13.68 0.37 1.06
C VAL A 29 12.53 1.36 0.99
N ALA A 30 11.34 0.89 0.66
CA ALA A 30 10.11 1.68 0.68
C ALA A 30 8.94 0.88 1.29
N PRO A 31 8.00 1.56 1.98
CA PRO A 31 6.73 0.96 2.35
C PRO A 31 5.77 0.94 1.16
N PHE A 32 4.84 -0.01 1.16
CA PHE A 32 3.71 0.00 0.26
C PHE A 32 2.46 -0.55 0.94
N LYS A 33 1.38 0.19 0.82
CA LYS A 33 0.04 -0.24 1.21
C LYS A 33 -0.95 0.17 0.15
N SER A 34 -1.44 -0.81 -0.62
CA SER A 34 -2.31 -0.58 -1.77
C SER A 34 -3.53 0.26 -1.44
N GLN A 35 -4.16 0.01 -0.29
CA GLN A 35 -5.29 0.77 0.21
C GLN A 35 -5.16 1.00 1.72
N ASN A 36 -5.39 2.23 2.16
CA ASN A 36 -5.53 2.56 3.58
C ASN A 36 -6.89 3.18 3.86
N MET A 37 -7.44 2.90 5.03
CA MET A 37 -8.63 3.58 5.54
C MET A 37 -8.24 4.35 6.80
N ALA A 38 -8.24 5.67 6.72
CA ALA A 38 -7.82 6.52 7.82
C ALA A 38 -8.48 7.90 7.74
N LEU A 39 -8.85 8.45 8.90
CA LEU A 39 -9.29 9.84 9.02
C LEU A 39 -8.09 10.79 8.93
N ASN A 40 -6.96 10.38 9.52
CA ASN A 40 -5.75 11.20 9.54
C ASN A 40 -4.93 10.96 8.27
N SER A 41 -4.73 12.03 7.52
CA SER A 41 -3.93 12.07 6.32
C SER A 41 -2.76 13.04 6.45
N TYR A 42 -1.89 13.03 5.47
CA TYR A 42 -0.73 13.90 5.32
C TYR A 42 -0.74 14.47 3.90
N ILE A 43 -0.33 15.71 3.77
CA ILE A 43 -0.13 16.35 2.46
C ILE A 43 1.35 16.32 2.15
N THR A 44 1.71 15.69 1.03
CA THR A 44 3.09 15.63 0.53
C THR A 44 3.57 17.01 0.08
N LYS A 45 4.86 17.16 -0.19
CA LYS A 45 5.44 18.40 -0.72
C LYS A 45 4.81 18.82 -2.06
N ASP A 46 4.33 17.85 -2.83
CA ASP A 46 3.66 18.07 -4.12
C ASP A 46 2.16 18.42 -3.97
N GLY A 47 1.68 18.58 -2.72
CA GLY A 47 0.28 18.91 -2.44
C GLY A 47 -0.69 17.72 -2.55
N LEU A 48 -0.19 16.49 -2.58
CA LEU A 48 -0.97 15.28 -2.72
C LEU A 48 -1.24 14.62 -1.35
N GLU A 49 -2.38 13.94 -1.22
CA GLU A 49 -2.83 13.39 0.06
C GLU A 49 -2.55 11.89 0.19
N MET A 50 -1.97 11.47 1.32
CA MET A 50 -1.70 10.06 1.63
C MET A 50 -1.94 9.71 3.09
N GLY A 51 -1.98 8.41 3.42
CA GLY A 51 -2.17 7.91 4.77
C GLY A 51 -0.98 8.20 5.68
N ARG A 52 -1.25 8.70 6.90
CA ARG A 52 -0.23 9.06 7.89
C ARG A 52 0.66 7.88 8.31
N ALA A 53 0.12 6.67 8.31
CA ALA A 53 0.90 5.47 8.66
C ALA A 53 2.06 5.23 7.68
N GLN A 54 1.83 5.45 6.38
CA GLN A 54 2.87 5.28 5.37
C GLN A 54 3.91 6.40 5.40
N VAL A 55 3.52 7.59 5.87
CA VAL A 55 4.48 8.69 6.16
C VAL A 55 5.46 8.27 7.25
N MET A 56 4.97 7.77 8.39
CA MET A 56 5.80 7.26 9.48
C MET A 56 6.74 6.14 9.00
N GLN A 57 6.27 5.27 8.13
CA GLN A 57 7.05 4.18 7.55
C GLN A 57 8.14 4.70 6.60
N ALA A 58 7.83 5.71 5.78
CA ALA A 58 8.81 6.40 4.94
C ALA A 58 9.89 7.11 5.77
N GLU A 59 9.48 7.80 6.84
CA GLU A 59 10.40 8.42 7.80
C GLU A 59 11.33 7.38 8.47
N ALA A 60 10.81 6.21 8.85
CA ALA A 60 11.60 5.10 9.38
C ALA A 60 12.62 4.57 8.36
N ALA A 61 12.24 4.52 7.09
CA ALA A 61 13.10 4.17 5.96
C ALA A 61 14.10 5.28 5.60
N GLY A 62 13.92 6.51 6.14
CA GLY A 62 14.75 7.67 5.83
C GLY A 62 14.56 8.19 4.41
N ILE A 63 13.34 8.10 3.88
CA ILE A 63 12.97 8.56 2.54
C ILE A 63 11.79 9.54 2.61
N GLU A 64 11.66 10.37 1.57
CA GLU A 64 10.54 11.29 1.43
C GLU A 64 9.24 10.52 1.16
N PRO A 65 8.14 10.83 1.89
CA PRO A 65 6.84 10.24 1.62
C PRO A 65 6.31 10.63 0.23
N CYS A 66 5.80 9.66 -0.51
CA CYS A 66 5.15 9.89 -1.79
C CYS A 66 3.87 9.04 -1.91
N VAL A 67 2.93 9.50 -2.72
CA VAL A 67 1.59 8.88 -2.83
C VAL A 67 1.62 7.47 -3.39
N GLN A 68 2.67 7.10 -4.12
CA GLN A 68 2.87 5.74 -4.62
C GLN A 68 2.97 4.71 -3.48
N MET A 69 3.38 5.15 -2.28
CA MET A 69 3.43 4.28 -1.09
C MET A 69 2.03 3.94 -0.55
N ASN A 70 1.02 4.75 -0.89
CA ASN A 70 -0.38 4.55 -0.54
C ASN A 70 -1.30 5.11 -1.64
N PRO A 71 -1.41 4.43 -2.79
CA PRO A 71 -2.14 4.93 -3.95
C PRO A 71 -3.65 5.13 -3.70
N ILE A 72 -4.25 4.33 -2.82
CA ILE A 72 -5.67 4.46 -2.49
C ILE A 72 -5.84 4.78 -1.01
N LEU A 73 -6.42 5.95 -0.73
CA LEU A 73 -6.82 6.34 0.62
C LEU A 73 -8.33 6.51 0.70
N LEU A 74 -8.94 5.87 1.68
CA LEU A 74 -10.36 6.01 2.01
C LEU A 74 -10.49 6.82 3.29
N LYS A 75 -11.16 7.97 3.22
CA LYS A 75 -11.51 8.79 4.40
C LYS A 75 -12.97 8.61 4.70
N PRO A 76 -13.34 7.95 5.81
CA PRO A 76 -14.73 7.84 6.21
C PRO A 76 -15.37 9.23 6.34
N THR A 77 -16.52 9.45 5.69
CA THR A 77 -17.27 10.71 5.73
C THR A 77 -18.60 10.60 6.44
N SER A 78 -19.11 9.37 6.61
CA SER A 78 -20.34 9.02 7.27
C SER A 78 -20.32 7.55 7.64
N ASP A 79 -21.34 7.07 8.34
CA ASP A 79 -21.47 5.66 8.74
C ASP A 79 -21.52 4.67 7.57
N VAL A 80 -21.81 5.15 6.36
CA VAL A 80 -22.05 4.31 5.18
C VAL A 80 -21.14 4.62 3.98
N GLY A 81 -20.24 5.61 4.07
CA GLY A 81 -19.45 6.05 2.93
C GLY A 81 -18.08 6.61 3.26
N SER A 82 -17.26 6.72 2.22
CA SER A 82 -15.92 7.30 2.30
C SER A 82 -15.62 8.20 1.12
N GLN A 83 -14.84 9.24 1.35
CA GLN A 83 -14.15 9.94 0.26
C GLN A 83 -13.04 9.04 -0.25
N VAL A 84 -13.07 8.74 -1.53
CA VAL A 84 -12.05 7.96 -2.22
C VAL A 84 -11.01 8.90 -2.79
N ILE A 85 -9.76 8.69 -2.42
CA ILE A 85 -8.59 9.45 -2.89
C ILE A 85 -7.71 8.48 -3.67
N VAL A 86 -7.36 8.83 -4.89
CA VAL A 86 -6.55 8.01 -5.81
C VAL A 86 -5.28 8.79 -6.16
N ASN A 87 -4.12 8.20 -5.91
CA ASN A 87 -2.82 8.83 -6.14
C ASN A 87 -2.73 10.26 -5.56
N GLY A 88 -3.31 10.43 -4.37
CA GLY A 88 -3.31 11.70 -3.64
C GLY A 88 -4.36 12.72 -4.06
N VAL A 89 -5.19 12.43 -5.06
CA VAL A 89 -6.23 13.33 -5.56
C VAL A 89 -7.62 12.81 -5.17
N PRO A 90 -8.47 13.64 -4.54
CA PRO A 90 -9.86 13.26 -4.25
C PRO A 90 -10.63 12.93 -5.53
N LEU A 91 -11.19 11.72 -5.60
CA LEU A 91 -12.01 11.31 -6.75
C LEU A 91 -13.48 11.65 -6.53
N LYS A 92 -14.11 11.05 -5.52
CA LYS A 92 -15.50 11.32 -5.10
C LYS A 92 -15.82 10.61 -3.76
N ASN A 93 -16.96 10.98 -3.18
CA ASN A 93 -17.55 10.23 -2.09
C ASN A 93 -18.31 9.01 -2.64
N MET A 94 -18.09 7.85 -2.04
CA MET A 94 -18.75 6.61 -2.42
C MET A 94 -19.31 5.87 -1.19
N PRO A 95 -20.57 5.38 -1.25
CA PRO A 95 -21.03 4.37 -0.31
C PRO A 95 -20.19 3.10 -0.41
N ALA A 96 -20.04 2.36 0.68
CA ALA A 96 -19.22 1.14 0.72
C ALA A 96 -19.61 0.14 -0.39
N LYS A 97 -20.93 -0.07 -0.60
CA LYS A 97 -21.44 -0.97 -1.66
C LYS A 97 -21.02 -0.55 -3.07
N GLU A 98 -20.96 0.75 -3.34
CA GLU A 98 -20.49 1.28 -4.63
C GLU A 98 -18.98 1.10 -4.76
N TYR A 99 -18.23 1.41 -3.70
CA TYR A 99 -16.79 1.25 -3.68
C TYR A 99 -16.36 -0.21 -3.94
N PHE A 100 -17.03 -1.20 -3.35
CA PHE A 100 -16.75 -2.61 -3.60
C PHE A 100 -16.83 -3.00 -5.09
N LYS A 101 -17.75 -2.40 -5.84
CA LYS A 101 -17.85 -2.59 -7.29
C LYS A 101 -16.78 -1.82 -8.05
N TYR A 102 -16.42 -0.63 -7.53
CA TYR A 102 -15.49 0.27 -8.18
C TYR A 102 -14.03 -0.12 -7.98
N LYS A 103 -13.66 -0.72 -6.84
CA LYS A 103 -12.28 -1.01 -6.44
C LYS A 103 -11.47 -1.77 -7.50
N LYS A 104 -12.11 -2.65 -8.28
CA LYS A 104 -11.45 -3.38 -9.37
C LYS A 104 -10.91 -2.47 -10.48
N LYS A 105 -11.53 -1.31 -10.69
CA LYS A 105 -11.07 -0.33 -11.66
C LYS A 105 -9.81 0.41 -11.21
N LEU A 106 -9.47 0.35 -9.92
CA LEU A 106 -8.30 0.98 -9.33
C LEU A 106 -7.05 0.09 -9.36
N ILE A 107 -7.17 -1.17 -9.82
CA ILE A 107 -6.04 -2.09 -9.91
C ILE A 107 -4.90 -1.52 -10.77
N PRO A 108 -5.16 -0.93 -11.97
CA PRO A 108 -4.10 -0.32 -12.76
C PRO A 108 -3.35 0.80 -12.03
N ASP A 109 -4.06 1.64 -11.25
CA ASP A 109 -3.45 2.71 -10.45
C ASP A 109 -2.53 2.14 -9.36
N ILE A 110 -2.97 1.07 -8.68
CA ILE A 110 -2.22 0.37 -7.65
C ILE A 110 -0.95 -0.26 -8.23
N LEU A 111 -1.07 -0.95 -9.37
CA LEU A 111 0.06 -1.59 -10.03
C LEU A 111 1.08 -0.56 -10.53
N SER A 112 0.63 0.52 -11.17
CA SER A 112 1.49 1.60 -11.62
C SER A 112 2.27 2.26 -10.47
N ALA A 113 1.60 2.47 -9.33
CA ALA A 113 2.24 3.00 -8.14
C ALA A 113 3.32 2.03 -7.59
N TYR A 114 2.99 0.73 -7.50
CA TYR A 114 3.94 -0.30 -7.10
C TYR A 114 5.16 -0.37 -8.03
N GLU A 115 4.94 -0.44 -9.34
CA GLU A 115 6.01 -0.49 -10.34
C GLU A 115 6.93 0.75 -10.28
N THR A 116 6.37 1.91 -9.94
CA THR A 116 7.15 3.13 -9.76
C THR A 116 8.13 3.01 -8.59
N LEU A 117 7.71 2.40 -7.49
CA LEU A 117 8.58 2.12 -6.34
C LEU A 117 9.57 0.99 -6.66
N ASP A 118 9.13 -0.08 -7.33
CA ASP A 118 9.94 -1.25 -7.66
C ASP A 118 11.19 -0.90 -8.48
N ARG A 119 11.07 0.11 -9.35
CA ARG A 119 12.21 0.63 -10.13
C ARG A 119 13.23 1.42 -9.31
N GLN A 120 12.87 1.91 -8.12
CA GLN A 120 13.68 2.83 -7.32
C GLN A 120 14.30 2.19 -6.10
N TYR A 121 13.67 1.13 -5.57
CA TYR A 121 14.04 0.51 -4.31
C TYR A 121 14.40 -0.96 -4.46
N ASP A 122 15.32 -1.44 -3.64
CA ASP A 122 15.79 -2.82 -3.64
C ASP A 122 14.79 -3.74 -2.93
N VAL A 123 14.07 -3.19 -1.92
CA VAL A 123 13.06 -3.93 -1.15
C VAL A 123 11.83 -3.06 -0.92
N ILE A 124 10.67 -3.60 -1.22
CA ILE A 124 9.37 -2.99 -0.89
C ILE A 124 8.71 -3.82 0.21
N VAL A 125 8.44 -3.20 1.35
CA VAL A 125 7.73 -3.84 2.46
C VAL A 125 6.23 -3.55 2.34
N LEU A 126 5.48 -4.59 1.98
CA LEU A 126 4.02 -4.48 1.85
C LEU A 126 3.37 -4.66 3.22
N GLU A 127 2.43 -3.76 3.54
CA GLU A 127 1.52 -3.89 4.68
C GLU A 127 0.09 -4.14 4.17
N ASP A 128 -0.56 -5.21 4.65
CA ASP A 128 -1.94 -5.47 4.26
C ASP A 128 -2.78 -6.16 5.34
N LEU A 129 -4.09 -6.14 5.16
CA LEU A 129 -5.03 -6.99 5.87
C LEU A 129 -5.20 -8.30 5.08
N ALA A 130 -5.19 -9.44 5.75
CA ALA A 130 -5.30 -10.78 5.14
C ALA A 130 -6.48 -10.89 4.15
N TYR A 131 -7.55 -10.16 4.36
CA TYR A 131 -8.73 -10.12 3.50
C TYR A 131 -8.48 -9.49 2.12
N PHE A 132 -7.56 -8.53 2.03
CA PHE A 132 -7.20 -7.87 0.76
C PHE A 132 -6.24 -8.72 -0.08
N ALA A 133 -5.35 -9.45 0.58
CA ALA A 133 -4.41 -10.36 -0.08
C ALA A 133 -5.11 -11.52 -0.80
N MET A 134 -6.28 -11.97 -0.31
CA MET A 134 -7.06 -13.02 -0.97
C MET A 134 -7.69 -12.54 -2.29
N ASP A 135 -8.18 -11.30 -2.36
CA ASP A 135 -8.72 -10.71 -3.61
C ASP A 135 -7.61 -10.47 -4.65
N PHE A 136 -6.42 -10.09 -4.21
CA PHE A 136 -5.25 -9.91 -5.09
C PHE A 136 -4.76 -11.24 -5.68
N ARG A 137 -4.77 -12.33 -4.90
CA ARG A 137 -4.35 -13.66 -5.38
C ARG A 137 -5.29 -14.22 -6.45
N GLN A 138 -6.57 -13.87 -6.45
CA GLN A 138 -7.50 -14.33 -7.49
C GLN A 138 -7.25 -13.69 -8.86
N ASP A 139 -6.71 -12.48 -8.92
CA ASP A 139 -6.32 -11.83 -10.18
C ASP A 139 -4.88 -12.15 -10.62
N LEU A 140 -3.98 -12.48 -9.68
CA LEU A 140 -2.61 -12.92 -9.97
C LEU A 140 -2.55 -14.40 -10.44
N SER A 141 -3.65 -15.16 -10.39
CA SER A 141 -3.71 -16.53 -10.92
C SER A 141 -3.66 -16.61 -12.45
N LYS A 142 -3.75 -15.50 -13.16
CA LYS A 142 -3.42 -15.42 -14.58
C LYS A 142 -1.93 -15.19 -14.71
N PRO A 143 -1.18 -16.02 -15.48
CA PRO A 143 0.24 -15.78 -15.68
C PRO A 143 0.43 -14.39 -16.29
N TYR A 144 0.97 -13.47 -15.49
CA TYR A 144 1.43 -12.19 -15.98
C TYR A 144 2.64 -12.44 -16.87
N GLN A 145 2.45 -12.37 -18.17
CA GLN A 145 3.55 -12.41 -19.14
C GLN A 145 4.19 -11.01 -19.19
N ALA A 146 4.96 -10.68 -18.20
CA ALA A 146 5.85 -9.52 -18.26
C ALA A 146 7.25 -9.98 -18.71
N PRO A 147 7.96 -9.17 -19.50
CA PRO A 147 9.36 -9.44 -19.85
C PRO A 147 10.33 -9.31 -18.65
N TYR A 148 9.84 -8.99 -17.47
CA TYR A 148 10.60 -8.88 -16.23
C TYR A 148 9.85 -9.60 -15.13
N GLN A 149 10.43 -10.69 -14.59
CA GLN A 149 9.95 -11.28 -13.35
C GLN A 149 10.44 -10.42 -12.18
N PRO A 150 9.60 -9.63 -11.52
CA PRO A 150 9.99 -9.03 -10.27
C PRO A 150 10.20 -10.15 -9.25
N SER A 151 11.23 -10.03 -8.44
CA SER A 151 11.61 -10.95 -7.36
C SER A 151 10.53 -11.16 -6.27
N VAL A 152 9.37 -10.57 -6.44
CA VAL A 152 8.19 -10.70 -5.55
C VAL A 152 7.64 -12.14 -5.51
N ALA A 153 7.79 -12.93 -6.59
CA ALA A 153 7.29 -14.30 -6.64
C ALA A 153 8.03 -15.25 -5.68
N HIS A 154 9.28 -14.95 -5.32
CA HIS A 154 10.08 -15.79 -4.42
C HIS A 154 9.86 -15.52 -2.92
N TYR A 155 9.20 -14.43 -2.55
CA TYR A 155 8.95 -14.09 -1.14
C TYR A 155 7.64 -14.66 -0.57
N THR A 156 6.74 -15.17 -1.42
CA THR A 156 5.44 -15.68 -0.97
C THR A 156 5.47 -17.12 -0.47
N ASP A 157 6.51 -17.88 -0.77
CA ASP A 157 6.54 -19.32 -0.42
C ASP A 157 7.30 -19.67 0.87
N ASN A 158 8.06 -18.73 1.46
CA ASN A 158 8.96 -19.07 2.56
C ASN A 158 8.75 -18.38 3.91
N TYR A 159 7.77 -17.48 4.06
CA TYR A 159 7.49 -16.86 5.36
C TYR A 159 5.99 -16.79 5.65
N VAL A 160 5.44 -17.93 6.06
CA VAL A 160 4.24 -17.99 6.92
C VAL A 160 4.77 -17.99 8.36
N LEU A 161 4.70 -16.86 9.02
CA LEU A 161 4.73 -16.74 10.49
C LEU A 161 3.39 -16.18 10.93
#